data_e35bdfb0d8dce48fc200371be6beb586
#
_entry.id   e35bdfb0d8dce48fc200371be6beb586
#
_cell.length_a   1.000
_cell.length_b   1.000
_cell.length_c   1.000
_cell.angle_alpha   90.00
_cell.angle_beta   90.00
_cell.angle_gamma   90.00
#
_symmetry.space_group_name_H-M   'P 1'
#
loop_
_entity.id
_entity.type
_entity.pdbx_description
1 polymer ?
#
loop_
_entity_poly.entity_id
_entity_poly.type
_entity_poly.pdbx_seq_one_letter_code
_entity_poly.pdbx_strand_id
1 'polypeptide(L)' 'MKDRIIFLGEEVTDVSASVIVAQLLFLEAEDPEKDIHLYINSPGGSVTAGMAIYDTMQYIKCDV' A
#
# COMPACT_ATOMS: atom_id res chain seq x y z
N MET A 1 -0.48 14.43 3.49
CA MET A 1 -0.34 14.06 2.08
C MET A 1 -1.65 14.33 1.36
N LYS A 2 -1.63 15.29 0.47
CA LYS A 2 -2.90 15.69 -0.10
C LYS A 2 -3.31 14.90 -1.34
N ASP A 3 -2.37 14.23 -1.97
CA ASP A 3 -2.66 13.51 -3.22
C ASP A 3 -2.84 12.01 -3.00
N ARG A 4 -2.83 11.56 -1.76
CA ARG A 4 -3.03 10.16 -1.39
C ARG A 4 -2.07 9.24 -2.16
N ILE A 5 -0.82 9.61 -2.14
CA ILE A 5 0.24 8.87 -2.81
C ILE A 5 1.08 8.12 -1.78
N ILE A 6 1.27 6.82 -2.01
CA ILE A 6 2.16 5.98 -1.21
C ILE A 6 3.32 5.57 -2.09
N PHE A 7 4.52 5.62 -1.57
CA PHE A 7 5.71 5.28 -2.34
C PHE A 7 6.46 4.11 -1.69
N LEU A 8 6.70 3.06 -2.47
CA LEU A 8 7.51 1.93 -2.05
C LEU A 8 8.80 1.94 -2.88
N GLY A 9 9.89 2.42 -2.29
CA GLY A 9 11.16 2.58 -2.98
C GLY A 9 12.26 1.66 -2.50
N GLU A 10 11.91 0.59 -1.80
CA GLU A 10 12.90 -0.32 -1.25
C GLU A 10 12.44 -1.76 -1.42
N GLU A 11 13.26 -2.70 -0.96
CA GLU A 11 12.93 -4.12 -1.03
C GLU A 11 11.65 -4.43 -0.25
N VAL A 12 10.83 -5.35 -0.78
CA VAL A 12 9.60 -5.77 -0.11
C VAL A 12 9.96 -6.75 0.99
N THR A 13 9.81 -6.30 2.23
CA THR A 13 10.07 -7.10 3.43
C THR A 13 8.82 -7.03 4.30
N ASP A 14 8.81 -7.81 5.39
CA ASP A 14 7.70 -7.74 6.33
C ASP A 14 7.55 -6.33 6.90
N VAL A 15 8.67 -5.64 7.13
CA VAL A 15 8.64 -4.29 7.67
C VAL A 15 8.08 -3.30 6.66
N SER A 16 8.62 -3.29 5.43
CA SER A 16 8.14 -2.34 4.42
C SER A 16 6.70 -2.62 4.03
N ALA A 17 6.31 -3.89 3.96
CA ALA A 17 4.93 -4.25 3.66
C ALA A 17 3.98 -3.77 4.76
N SER A 18 4.38 -3.91 6.03
CA SER A 18 3.56 -3.45 7.15
C SER A 18 3.31 -1.95 7.08
N VAL A 19 4.32 -1.18 6.71
CA VAL A 19 4.19 0.27 6.58
C VAL A 19 3.19 0.60 5.47
N ILE A 20 3.30 -0.07 4.31
CA ILE A 20 2.40 0.17 3.19
C ILE A 20 0.96 -0.22 3.56
N VAL A 21 0.77 -1.36 4.19
CA VAL A 21 -0.56 -1.82 4.61
C VAL A 21 -1.18 -0.81 5.58
N ALA A 22 -0.38 -0.33 6.55
CA ALA A 22 -0.88 0.65 7.51
C ALA A 22 -1.31 1.94 6.82
N GLN A 23 -0.54 2.39 5.82
CA GLN A 23 -0.89 3.60 5.08
C GLN A 23 -2.17 3.41 4.27
N LEU A 24 -2.33 2.25 3.62
CA LEU A 24 -3.54 1.96 2.87
C LEU A 24 -4.77 1.99 3.77
N LEU A 25 -4.68 1.37 4.94
CA LEU A 25 -5.80 1.34 5.87
C LEU A 25 -6.09 2.73 6.44
N PHE A 26 -5.05 3.51 6.71
CA PHE A 26 -5.22 4.87 7.20
C PHE A 26 -5.94 5.75 6.17
N LEU A 27 -5.50 5.67 4.91
CA LEU A 27 -6.11 6.50 3.86
C LEU A 27 -7.55 6.08 3.59
N GLU A 28 -7.84 4.79 3.67
CA GLU A 28 -9.22 4.34 3.52
C GLU A 28 -10.10 4.88 4.64
N ALA A 29 -9.61 4.84 5.88
CA ALA A 29 -10.36 5.33 7.02
C ALA A 29 -10.64 6.83 6.89
N GLU A 30 -9.71 7.55 6.28
CA GLU A 30 -9.83 8.99 6.10
C GLU A 30 -10.89 9.35 5.06
N ASP A 31 -10.89 8.64 3.93
CA ASP A 31 -11.89 8.86 2.88
C ASP A 31 -11.95 7.64 1.97
N PRO A 32 -12.92 6.74 2.17
CA PRO A 32 -13.00 5.50 1.40
C PRO A 32 -13.43 5.70 -0.06
N GLU A 33 -13.85 6.92 -0.43
CA GLU A 33 -14.32 7.19 -1.78
C GLU A 33 -13.22 7.71 -2.71
N LYS A 34 -12.06 8.07 -2.16
CA LYS A 34 -10.99 8.65 -2.97
C LYS A 34 -9.95 7.61 -3.34
N ASP A 35 -9.44 7.73 -4.57
CA ASP A 35 -8.42 6.83 -5.08
C ASP A 35 -7.11 6.98 -4.32
N ILE A 36 -6.34 5.90 -4.32
CA ILE A 36 -5.00 5.87 -3.76
C ILE A 36 -4.04 5.51 -4.88
N HIS A 37 -2.91 6.20 -4.94
CA HIS A 37 -1.86 5.91 -5.92
C HIS A 37 -0.68 5.28 -5.20
N LEU A 38 -0.34 4.06 -5.60
CA LEU A 38 0.80 3.34 -5.04
C LEU A 38 1.89 3.24 -6.09
N TYR A 39 2.98 3.95 -5.86
CA TYR A 39 4.12 3.96 -6.75
C TYR A 39 5.17 2.98 -6.23
N ILE A 40 5.55 2.03 -7.08
CA ILE A 40 6.49 0.99 -6.70
C ILE A 40 7.76 1.12 -7.52
N ASN A 41 8.89 1.27 -6.82
CA ASN A 41 10.21 1.30 -7.43
C ASN A 41 11.11 0.41 -6.58
N SER A 42 10.91 -0.91 -6.70
CA SER A 42 11.50 -1.89 -5.80
C SER A 42 12.17 -3.00 -6.61
N PRO A 43 13.29 -3.54 -6.14
CA PRO A 43 13.92 -4.69 -6.80
C PRO A 43 13.16 -6.00 -6.57
N GLY A 44 12.10 -5.97 -5.77
CA GLY A 44 11.33 -7.15 -5.41
C GLY A 44 11.52 -7.48 -3.95
N GLY A 45 11.46 -8.77 -3.61
CA GLY A 45 11.64 -9.20 -2.24
C GLY A 45 10.70 -10.33 -1.86
N SER A 46 10.15 -10.27 -0.65
CA SER A 46 9.32 -11.34 -0.12
C SER A 46 7.98 -11.43 -0.86
N VAL A 47 7.69 -12.60 -1.43
CA VAL A 47 6.41 -12.85 -2.09
C VAL A 47 5.26 -12.77 -1.08
N THR A 48 5.47 -13.35 0.10
CA THR A 48 4.44 -13.35 1.14
C THR A 48 4.12 -11.93 1.59
N ALA A 49 5.14 -11.09 1.80
CA ALA A 49 4.94 -9.71 2.20
C ALA A 49 4.24 -8.92 1.09
N GLY A 50 4.62 -9.17 -0.16
CA GLY A 50 3.97 -8.54 -1.31
C GLY A 50 2.50 -8.91 -1.41
N MET A 51 2.16 -10.16 -1.11
CA MET A 51 0.77 -10.60 -1.12
C MET A 51 -0.06 -9.91 -0.05
N ALA A 52 0.54 -9.57 1.09
CA ALA A 52 -0.16 -8.83 2.13
C ALA A 52 -0.59 -7.46 1.62
N ILE A 53 0.28 -6.79 0.87
CA ILE A 53 -0.06 -5.50 0.25
C ILE A 53 -1.19 -5.69 -0.76
N TYR A 54 -1.06 -6.70 -1.62
CA TYR A 54 -2.05 -6.98 -2.66
C TYR A 54 -3.42 -7.27 -2.04
N ASP A 55 -3.46 -8.11 -1.01
CA ASP A 55 -4.72 -8.46 -0.37
C ASP A 55 -5.38 -7.24 0.25
N THR A 56 -4.59 -6.35 0.86
CA THR A 56 -5.13 -5.13 1.44
C THR A 56 -5.72 -4.24 0.35
N MET A 57 -5.03 -4.12 -0.79
CA MET A 57 -5.55 -3.34 -1.92
C MET A 57 -6.90 -3.84 -2.39
N GLN A 58 -7.12 -5.17 -2.32
CA GLN A 58 -8.39 -5.75 -2.72
C GLN A 58 -9.46 -5.59 -1.65
N TYR A 59 -9.05 -5.50 -0.40
CA TYR A 59 -9.98 -5.43 0.73
C TYR A 59 -10.59 -4.05 0.91
N ILE A 60 -9.80 -2.99 0.74
CA ILE A 60 -10.26 -1.63 1.00
C ILE A 60 -11.19 -1.15 -0.12
N LYS A 61 -12.03 -0.17 0.18
CA LYS A 61 -12.99 0.36 -0.79
C LYS A 61 -12.37 1.30 -1.81
N CYS A 62 -11.27 1.96 -1.44
CA CYS A 62 -10.59 2.86 -2.36
C CYS A 62 -10.05 2.09 -3.55
N ASP A 63 -10.09 2.72 -4.72
CA ASP A 63 -9.38 2.18 -5.89
C ASP A 63 -7.89 2.51 -5.72
N VAL A 64 -7.05 1.53 -5.98
CA VAL A 64 -5.61 1.68 -5.80
C VAL A 64 -4.90 1.51 -7.12
#